data_cb1b47e045e63c1350261ca8cb9609c8
#
_entry.id   cb1b47e045e63c1350261ca8cb9609c8
#
_cell.length_a   1.000
_cell.length_b   1.000
_cell.length_c   1.000
_cell.angle_alpha   90.00
_cell.angle_beta   90.00
_cell.angle_gamma   90.00
#
_symmetry.space_group_name_H-M   'P 1'
#
loop_
_entity.id
_entity.type
_entity.pdbx_description
1 polymer ?
#
loop_
_entity_poly.entity_id
_entity_poly.type
_entity_poly.pdbx_seq_one_letter_code
_entity_poly.pdbx_strand_id
1 'polypeptide(L)'
;MIEIKDIKPISNVMLKRIKKLDNKLIKKPTGNTRFYTYFTKFKNELCSVTVAVRNHYKKWYCKQVVVHGLHTDKVYLQDIGTTMGFLRVGWYREGISKWSSWVDYDWGWNDDKYFQMQTAIIVNKEYISNLKNYKYSAIDLYPYSDIFKYLRLYEQYPKAELLVKCGLSNLATSKQILRLCDKDKNFCKWLFKNKDEIAKDSSYISSLIKAYRTNKPIKLTNKIDYFNRNYNSYKSELKDFLQPNESEKFIRYIVNQNTNVASFVDYINACNFLGLNMNENKNRYPHNFQYWHNVRIDEMHTKQAEIDKEKRKELYDSFSNVANKYEALQRNLKDNFVVIIAKSPSELVHEGDFLHHCVGRMNYDQKFAREESLIFFVRNKEDIQTPFVTLEYSLKNHKILQCYADHDTKPENNVLDFVNKVWLPYANRKLRKIHTGICA
;
A
#
# COMPACT_ATOMS: atom_id res chain seq x y z
N MET A 1 -0.41 -22.62 38.90
CA MET A 1 0.17 -21.48 38.16
C MET A 1 1.67 -21.78 37.99
N ILE A 2 2.26 -21.57 36.83
CA ILE A 2 3.68 -21.72 36.57
C ILE A 2 4.37 -20.45 37.08
N GLU A 3 5.36 -20.59 37.93
CA GLU A 3 6.15 -19.46 38.44
C GLU A 3 7.60 -19.52 37.90
N ILE A 4 8.29 -18.39 37.89
CA ILE A 4 9.69 -18.30 37.39
C ILE A 4 10.60 -19.32 38.10
N LYS A 5 10.40 -19.54 39.40
CA LYS A 5 11.17 -20.52 40.20
C LYS A 5 10.97 -21.98 39.76
N ASP A 6 9.87 -22.29 39.08
CA ASP A 6 9.56 -23.64 38.58
C ASP A 6 10.30 -23.97 37.28
N ILE A 7 10.84 -22.97 36.60
CA ILE A 7 11.42 -23.11 35.27
C ILE A 7 12.85 -23.60 35.36
N LYS A 8 13.07 -24.83 34.91
CA LYS A 8 14.39 -25.44 34.87
C LYS A 8 15.21 -24.91 33.68
N PRO A 9 16.54 -24.81 33.80
CA PRO A 9 17.41 -24.53 32.66
C PRO A 9 17.17 -25.51 31.50
N ILE A 10 17.48 -25.08 30.29
CA ILE A 10 17.36 -25.94 29.08
C ILE A 10 18.26 -27.17 29.29
N SER A 11 17.72 -28.37 29.06
CA SER A 11 18.54 -29.57 29.13
C SER A 11 19.62 -29.60 28.04
N ASN A 12 20.77 -30.20 28.32
CA ASN A 12 21.86 -30.35 27.34
C ASN A 12 21.40 -31.06 26.07
N VAL A 13 20.47 -32.03 26.17
CA VAL A 13 19.88 -32.73 25.01
C VAL A 13 19.12 -31.76 24.13
N MET A 14 18.26 -30.94 24.72
CA MET A 14 17.46 -29.95 23.97
C MET A 14 18.35 -28.85 23.40
N LEU A 15 19.35 -28.37 24.11
CA LEU A 15 20.35 -27.42 23.63
C LEU A 15 21.06 -27.92 22.37
N LYS A 16 21.55 -29.19 22.41
CA LYS A 16 22.18 -29.83 21.22
C LYS A 16 21.22 -29.93 20.05
N ARG A 17 19.95 -30.27 20.32
CA ARG A 17 18.92 -30.39 19.29
C ARG A 17 18.60 -29.06 18.61
N ILE A 18 18.42 -28.01 19.41
CA ILE A 18 18.20 -26.63 18.89
C ILE A 18 19.41 -26.19 18.07
N LYS A 19 20.63 -26.38 18.58
CA LYS A 19 21.86 -26.01 17.87
C LYS A 19 22.00 -26.73 16.52
N LYS A 20 21.68 -28.04 16.49
CA LYS A 20 21.71 -28.83 15.25
C LYS A 20 20.70 -28.31 14.23
N LEU A 21 19.48 -27.95 14.67
CA LEU A 21 18.44 -27.39 13.82
C LEU A 21 18.81 -26.01 13.32
N ASP A 22 19.31 -25.14 14.20
CA ASP A 22 19.78 -23.79 13.86
C ASP A 22 20.89 -23.83 12.81
N ASN A 23 21.90 -24.68 12.99
CA ASN A 23 22.99 -24.86 12.03
C ASN A 23 22.51 -25.39 10.66
N LYS A 24 21.44 -26.20 10.64
CA LYS A 24 20.83 -26.70 9.39
C LYS A 24 20.11 -25.58 8.61
N LEU A 25 19.44 -24.69 9.33
CA LEU A 25 18.62 -23.63 8.74
C LEU A 25 19.43 -22.39 8.36
N ILE A 26 20.49 -22.10 9.10
CA ILE A 26 21.33 -20.91 8.93
C ILE A 26 22.67 -21.32 8.35
N LYS A 27 22.83 -21.15 7.06
CA LYS A 27 24.09 -21.50 6.34
C LYS A 27 25.27 -20.59 6.72
N LYS A 28 25.01 -19.32 7.07
CA LYS A 28 26.02 -18.35 7.53
C LYS A 28 25.59 -17.79 8.88
N PRO A 29 26.47 -17.78 9.92
CA PRO A 29 26.15 -17.17 11.21
C PRO A 29 25.76 -15.71 11.02
N THR A 30 24.53 -15.35 11.42
CA THR A 30 24.05 -13.97 11.36
C THR A 30 23.91 -13.44 12.79
N GLY A 31 24.10 -12.12 12.95
CA GLY A 31 23.81 -11.43 14.22
C GLY A 31 22.31 -11.36 14.54
N ASN A 32 21.43 -11.82 13.64
CA ASN A 32 19.99 -11.76 13.82
C ASN A 32 19.51 -12.78 14.85
N THR A 33 18.59 -12.36 15.73
CA THR A 33 17.97 -13.25 16.72
C THR A 33 16.94 -14.14 16.04
N ARG A 34 16.96 -15.41 16.40
CA ARG A 34 16.06 -16.46 15.92
C ARG A 34 15.35 -17.09 17.12
N PHE A 35 14.13 -17.55 16.93
CA PHE A 35 13.31 -18.12 17.99
C PHE A 35 12.95 -19.56 17.69
N TYR A 36 13.09 -20.41 18.72
CA TYR A 36 12.75 -21.83 18.68
C TYR A 36 11.82 -22.14 19.83
N THR A 37 10.81 -22.95 19.60
CA THR A 37 9.87 -23.39 20.63
C THR A 37 9.96 -24.91 20.77
N TYR A 38 10.14 -25.38 22.00
CA TYR A 38 10.04 -26.78 22.34
C TYR A 38 8.98 -27.03 23.41
N PHE A 39 8.48 -28.26 23.48
CA PHE A 39 7.45 -28.67 24.42
C PHE A 39 8.05 -29.53 25.52
N THR A 40 7.53 -29.34 26.73
CA THR A 40 7.94 -30.09 27.94
C THR A 40 6.78 -30.08 28.94
N LYS A 41 6.97 -30.72 30.11
CA LYS A 41 6.03 -30.65 31.23
C LYS A 41 6.62 -29.93 32.40
N PHE A 42 5.84 -29.05 33.01
CA PHE A 42 6.10 -28.48 34.33
C PHE A 42 4.90 -28.75 35.24
N LYS A 43 5.08 -29.29 36.42
CA LYS A 43 3.99 -29.61 37.38
C LYS A 43 2.81 -30.33 36.69
N ASN A 44 3.08 -31.34 35.89
CA ASN A 44 2.09 -32.10 35.10
C ASN A 44 1.37 -31.34 33.99
N GLU A 45 1.64 -30.07 33.81
CA GLU A 45 1.07 -29.29 32.71
C GLU A 45 1.99 -29.34 31.49
N LEU A 46 1.37 -29.46 30.29
CA LEU A 46 2.09 -29.30 29.01
C LEU A 46 2.44 -27.82 28.83
N CYS A 47 3.72 -27.57 28.61
CA CYS A 47 4.24 -26.22 28.42
C CYS A 47 5.02 -26.11 27.12
N SER A 48 4.94 -24.96 26.48
CA SER A 48 5.86 -24.54 25.44
C SER A 48 6.90 -23.61 26.01
N VAL A 49 8.16 -23.82 25.65
CA VAL A 49 9.27 -22.96 26.03
C VAL A 49 9.87 -22.36 24.77
N THR A 50 9.82 -21.05 24.66
CA THR A 50 10.48 -20.34 23.56
C THR A 50 11.85 -19.87 23.99
N VAL A 51 12.83 -20.10 23.14
CA VAL A 51 14.22 -19.67 23.32
C VAL A 51 14.61 -18.71 22.21
N ALA A 52 15.41 -17.71 22.57
CA ALA A 52 16.08 -16.81 21.64
C ALA A 52 17.51 -17.34 21.38
N VAL A 53 17.88 -17.41 20.12
CA VAL A 53 19.22 -17.87 19.67
C VAL A 53 19.86 -16.76 18.84
N ARG A 54 21.13 -16.48 19.12
CA ARG A 54 21.91 -15.49 18.37
C ARG A 54 23.40 -15.89 18.34
N ASN A 55 24.05 -15.54 17.23
CA ASN A 55 25.51 -15.61 17.13
C ASN A 55 26.08 -14.22 17.40
N HIS A 56 27.05 -14.13 18.32
CA HIS A 56 27.76 -12.91 18.66
C HIS A 56 29.25 -13.22 18.84
N TYR A 57 30.14 -12.51 18.15
CA TYR A 57 31.58 -12.78 18.13
C TYR A 57 31.96 -14.26 17.98
N LYS A 58 31.38 -14.94 16.96
CA LYS A 58 31.54 -16.37 16.68
C LYS A 58 31.04 -17.33 17.79
N LYS A 59 30.48 -16.83 18.88
CA LYS A 59 29.84 -17.64 19.92
C LYS A 59 28.35 -17.77 19.67
N TRP A 60 27.81 -18.97 19.90
CA TRP A 60 26.39 -19.25 19.79
C TRP A 60 25.73 -19.14 21.18
N TYR A 61 24.71 -18.37 21.29
CA TYR A 61 23.95 -18.12 22.51
C TYR A 61 22.52 -18.61 22.35
N CYS A 62 21.98 -19.21 23.41
CA CYS A 62 20.60 -19.68 23.50
C CYS A 62 20.07 -19.40 24.89
N LYS A 63 18.93 -18.70 24.97
CA LYS A 63 18.32 -18.36 26.26
C LYS A 63 16.80 -18.55 26.19
N GLN A 64 16.21 -19.11 27.28
CA GLN A 64 14.78 -19.17 27.48
C GLN A 64 14.23 -17.75 27.63
N VAL A 65 13.15 -17.43 26.90
CA VAL A 65 12.56 -16.09 26.89
C VAL A 65 11.12 -16.09 27.36
N VAL A 66 10.37 -17.15 27.07
CA VAL A 66 8.97 -17.29 27.51
C VAL A 66 8.64 -18.75 27.77
N VAL A 67 7.87 -18.99 28.82
CA VAL A 67 7.20 -20.26 29.10
C VAL A 67 5.69 -20.05 29.09
N HIS A 68 4.97 -20.87 28.33
CA HIS A 68 3.52 -20.81 28.23
C HIS A 68 2.94 -22.18 28.54
N GLY A 69 2.10 -22.28 29.57
CA GLY A 69 1.35 -23.47 29.90
C GLY A 69 0.12 -23.64 29.02
N LEU A 70 -0.31 -24.88 28.79
CA LEU A 70 -1.52 -25.13 28.00
C LEU A 70 -2.76 -24.43 28.56
N HIS A 71 -2.90 -24.41 29.90
CA HIS A 71 -4.05 -23.83 30.62
C HIS A 71 -3.64 -22.66 31.52
N THR A 72 -2.37 -22.31 31.59
CA THR A 72 -1.86 -21.19 32.37
C THR A 72 -1.33 -20.07 31.49
N ASP A 73 -1.26 -18.87 32.07
CA ASP A 73 -0.75 -17.70 31.39
C ASP A 73 0.74 -17.83 31.08
N LYS A 74 1.19 -16.98 30.18
CA LYS A 74 2.59 -16.89 29.79
C LYS A 74 3.43 -16.30 30.91
N VAL A 75 4.56 -16.94 31.20
CA VAL A 75 5.58 -16.41 32.09
C VAL A 75 6.73 -15.89 31.25
N TYR A 76 6.98 -14.60 31.32
CA TYR A 76 8.13 -13.97 30.69
C TYR A 76 9.33 -14.07 31.65
N LEU A 77 10.42 -14.58 31.13
CA LEU A 77 11.67 -14.65 31.90
C LEU A 77 12.34 -13.28 31.77
N GLN A 78 12.25 -12.50 32.84
CA GLN A 78 12.81 -11.15 32.91
C GLN A 78 14.31 -11.10 32.58
N ASP A 79 14.79 -9.93 32.19
CA ASP A 79 16.17 -9.55 31.93
C ASP A 79 16.83 -10.12 30.67
N ILE A 80 16.06 -10.29 29.62
CA ILE A 80 16.64 -10.63 28.32
C ILE A 80 17.57 -9.50 27.85
N GLY A 81 17.24 -8.25 28.18
CA GLY A 81 18.05 -7.07 27.84
C GLY A 81 19.35 -6.92 28.64
N THR A 82 19.34 -7.31 29.91
CA THR A 82 20.50 -7.06 30.82
C THR A 82 21.51 -8.17 30.82
N THR A 83 21.11 -9.43 30.65
CA THR A 83 22.03 -10.57 30.79
C THR A 83 22.79 -10.94 29.51
N MET A 84 22.34 -10.52 28.35
CA MET A 84 23.05 -10.75 27.09
C MET A 84 23.50 -9.47 26.41
N GLY A 85 23.28 -8.29 27.00
CA GLY A 85 23.75 -6.97 26.53
C GLY A 85 23.35 -6.55 25.11
N PHE A 86 23.05 -7.50 24.23
CA PHE A 86 22.77 -7.35 22.83
C PHE A 86 21.47 -8.05 22.39
N LEU A 87 20.73 -8.65 23.33
CA LEU A 87 19.45 -9.32 23.05
C LEU A 87 18.35 -8.51 23.71
N ARG A 88 17.90 -7.49 23.03
CA ARG A 88 16.70 -6.76 23.43
C ARG A 88 15.51 -7.39 22.74
N VAL A 89 14.53 -7.83 23.51
CA VAL A 89 13.23 -8.28 23.03
C VAL A 89 12.26 -7.15 23.34
N GLY A 90 11.86 -6.44 22.32
CA GLY A 90 10.95 -5.32 22.45
C GLY A 90 9.51 -5.75 22.70
N TRP A 91 8.66 -4.81 23.02
CA TRP A 91 7.29 -4.86 23.50
C TRP A 91 6.40 -5.96 22.88
N TYR A 92 5.78 -6.72 23.77
CA TYR A 92 4.72 -7.67 23.45
C TYR A 92 3.39 -6.94 23.32
N ARG A 93 2.67 -7.16 22.22
CA ARG A 93 1.27 -6.76 22.08
C ARG A 93 0.35 -7.95 22.41
N GLU A 94 -0.39 -7.86 23.51
CA GLU A 94 -1.48 -8.79 23.79
C GLU A 94 -2.50 -8.81 22.62
N GLY A 95 -2.96 -10.00 22.26
CA GLY A 95 -4.02 -10.19 21.27
C GLY A 95 -3.60 -10.66 19.88
N ILE A 96 -2.31 -10.81 19.59
CA ILE A 96 -1.85 -11.42 18.33
C ILE A 96 -1.64 -12.91 18.57
N SER A 97 -2.43 -13.76 17.93
CA SER A 97 -2.37 -15.23 18.04
C SER A 97 -1.09 -15.86 17.44
N LYS A 98 -0.20 -15.06 16.92
CA LYS A 98 1.11 -15.46 16.40
C LYS A 98 2.19 -14.80 17.23
N TRP A 99 3.21 -15.57 17.63
CA TRP A 99 4.40 -15.05 18.23
C TRP A 99 5.11 -14.11 17.26
N SER A 100 5.08 -12.84 17.57
CA SER A 100 5.92 -11.86 16.91
C SER A 100 7.01 -11.46 17.89
N SER A 101 8.24 -11.70 17.50
CA SER A 101 9.39 -11.22 18.24
C SER A 101 9.87 -9.92 17.60
N TRP A 102 10.01 -8.90 18.40
CA TRP A 102 10.67 -7.66 17.99
C TRP A 102 12.15 -7.80 18.30
N VAL A 103 12.98 -7.64 17.31
CA VAL A 103 14.41 -7.47 17.49
C VAL A 103 14.70 -5.99 17.48
N ASP A 104 15.34 -5.49 18.52
CA ASP A 104 15.60 -4.08 18.69
C ASP A 104 16.51 -3.52 17.63
N TYR A 105 16.16 -2.34 17.16
CA TYR A 105 17.00 -1.52 16.30
C TYR A 105 18.09 -0.86 17.15
N ASP A 106 19.29 -0.95 16.67
CA ASP A 106 20.31 0.06 16.97
C ASP A 106 19.83 1.37 16.32
N TRP A 107 19.66 2.41 17.09
CA TRP A 107 19.19 3.73 16.63
C TRP A 107 20.24 4.38 15.72
N GLY A 108 20.38 3.85 14.52
CA GLY A 108 21.05 4.48 13.40
C GLY A 108 19.99 4.92 12.42
N TRP A 109 19.83 6.20 12.24
CA TRP A 109 19.06 6.79 11.17
C TRP A 109 19.65 6.33 9.84
N ASN A 110 19.11 5.26 9.28
CA ASN A 110 19.04 5.01 7.83
C ASN A 110 18.54 3.61 7.56
N ASP A 111 17.64 3.55 6.59
CA ASP A 111 17.18 2.42 5.79
C ASP A 111 15.98 1.61 6.29
N ASP A 112 14.96 1.69 5.45
CA ASP A 112 13.78 0.89 5.17
C ASP A 112 13.93 -0.64 5.27
N LYS A 113 14.46 -1.15 6.37
CA LYS A 113 14.44 -2.59 6.65
C LYS A 113 13.25 -2.91 7.52
N TYR A 114 12.13 -3.23 6.86
CA TYR A 114 10.95 -3.80 7.45
C TYR A 114 11.30 -4.94 8.43
N PHE A 115 10.73 -4.86 9.63
CA PHE A 115 10.77 -5.92 10.61
C PHE A 115 10.18 -7.21 10.03
N GLN A 116 10.97 -8.21 9.76
CA GLN A 116 10.45 -9.55 9.54
C GLN A 116 10.12 -10.18 10.88
N MET A 117 8.82 -10.28 11.17
CA MET A 117 8.29 -11.10 12.26
C MET A 117 8.69 -12.55 12.02
N GLN A 118 9.69 -13.03 12.74
CA GLN A 118 10.06 -14.44 12.66
C GLN A 118 9.18 -15.25 13.60
N THR A 119 8.34 -16.12 13.01
CA THR A 119 7.60 -17.12 13.78
C THR A 119 8.59 -18.11 14.40
N ALA A 120 8.43 -18.40 15.69
CA ALA A 120 9.28 -19.37 16.37
C ALA A 120 9.20 -20.76 15.73
N ILE A 121 10.33 -21.38 15.47
CA ILE A 121 10.44 -22.71 14.86
C ILE A 121 10.20 -23.78 15.91
N ILE A 122 9.30 -24.72 15.65
CA ILE A 122 8.96 -25.80 16.56
C ILE A 122 10.02 -26.90 16.45
N VAL A 123 10.56 -27.32 17.60
CA VAL A 123 11.71 -28.25 17.66
C VAL A 123 11.29 -29.71 17.88
N ASN A 124 10.31 -29.97 18.75
CA ASN A 124 9.94 -31.32 19.18
C ASN A 124 8.43 -31.55 19.23
N LYS A 125 7.75 -31.31 18.13
CA LYS A 125 6.29 -31.44 18.03
C LYS A 125 5.82 -32.86 18.40
N GLU A 126 6.60 -33.87 18.07
CA GLU A 126 6.36 -35.27 18.42
C GLU A 126 6.26 -35.53 19.93
N TYR A 127 6.79 -34.65 20.77
CA TYR A 127 6.61 -34.75 22.22
C TYR A 127 5.14 -34.72 22.63
N ILE A 128 4.34 -33.93 21.92
CA ILE A 128 2.90 -33.81 22.19
C ILE A 128 2.17 -35.06 21.74
N SER A 129 2.45 -35.60 20.55
CA SER A 129 1.81 -36.81 20.02
C SER A 129 2.10 -38.05 20.85
N ASN A 130 3.23 -38.08 21.58
CA ASN A 130 3.55 -39.15 22.51
C ASN A 130 2.80 -39.06 23.84
N LEU A 131 2.13 -37.96 24.16
CA LEU A 131 1.32 -37.86 25.38
C LEU A 131 -0.03 -38.55 25.20
N LYS A 132 -0.41 -39.37 26.21
CA LYS A 132 -1.65 -40.16 26.19
C LYS A 132 -2.88 -39.35 25.76
N ASN A 133 -3.04 -38.16 26.32
CA ASN A 133 -4.20 -37.28 26.07
C ASN A 133 -4.25 -36.70 24.66
N TYR A 134 -3.12 -36.64 23.95
CA TYR A 134 -3.01 -36.00 22.63
C TYR A 134 -2.58 -36.96 21.52
N LYS A 135 -2.44 -38.24 21.81
CA LYS A 135 -2.04 -39.27 20.86
C LYS A 135 -2.86 -39.28 19.58
N TYR A 136 -4.15 -38.98 19.69
CA TYR A 136 -5.08 -38.97 18.54
C TYR A 136 -5.40 -37.57 18.02
N SER A 137 -4.75 -36.52 18.52
CA SER A 137 -5.04 -35.12 18.15
C SER A 137 -4.65 -34.76 16.73
N ALA A 138 -3.98 -35.65 15.98
CA ALA A 138 -3.39 -35.36 14.68
C ALA A 138 -2.42 -34.15 14.68
N ILE A 139 -1.81 -33.86 15.83
CA ILE A 139 -0.95 -32.67 16.02
C ILE A 139 0.24 -32.66 15.05
N ASP A 140 0.75 -33.82 14.66
CA ASP A 140 1.87 -33.92 13.70
C ASP A 140 1.51 -33.37 12.32
N LEU A 141 0.24 -33.47 11.93
CA LEU A 141 -0.31 -32.94 10.67
C LEU A 141 -0.74 -31.46 10.78
N TYR A 142 -0.83 -30.91 12.00
CA TYR A 142 -1.26 -29.52 12.21
C TYR A 142 -0.13 -28.54 11.81
N PRO A 143 -0.31 -27.69 10.77
CA PRO A 143 0.78 -26.93 10.17
C PRO A 143 1.09 -25.59 10.88
N TYR A 144 0.19 -25.13 11.76
CA TYR A 144 0.27 -23.79 12.34
C TYR A 144 1.01 -23.75 13.68
N SER A 145 1.42 -22.55 14.09
CA SER A 145 2.15 -22.29 15.33
C SER A 145 1.26 -22.16 16.58
N ASP A 146 -0.07 -21.97 16.39
CA ASP A 146 -1.04 -21.82 17.48
C ASP A 146 -1.50 -23.16 18.09
N ILE A 147 -0.52 -24.03 18.36
CA ILE A 147 -0.71 -25.40 18.86
C ILE A 147 -1.58 -25.44 20.11
N PHE A 148 -1.36 -24.56 21.06
CA PHE A 148 -2.11 -24.57 22.33
C PHE A 148 -3.56 -24.17 22.15
N LYS A 149 -3.86 -23.27 21.23
CA LYS A 149 -5.24 -22.97 20.86
C LYS A 149 -5.93 -24.20 20.29
N TYR A 150 -5.23 -24.92 19.40
CA TYR A 150 -5.76 -26.17 18.84
C TYR A 150 -5.97 -27.24 19.91
N LEU A 151 -5.00 -27.50 20.78
CA LEU A 151 -5.08 -28.53 21.82
C LEU A 151 -6.19 -28.24 22.84
N ARG A 152 -6.37 -27.01 23.29
CA ARG A 152 -7.48 -26.62 24.16
C ARG A 152 -8.85 -26.85 23.53
N LEU A 153 -8.95 -26.63 22.23
CA LEU A 153 -10.19 -26.91 21.50
C LEU A 153 -10.37 -28.40 21.23
N TYR A 154 -9.29 -29.14 20.97
CA TYR A 154 -9.33 -30.58 20.83
C TYR A 154 -9.83 -31.26 22.12
N GLU A 155 -9.41 -30.82 23.31
CA GLU A 155 -9.92 -31.33 24.59
C GLU A 155 -11.43 -31.18 24.74
N GLN A 156 -11.99 -30.09 24.25
CA GLN A 156 -13.42 -29.82 24.28
C GLN A 156 -14.19 -30.47 23.12
N TYR A 157 -13.56 -30.56 21.97
CA TYR A 157 -14.14 -31.00 20.68
C TYR A 157 -13.17 -31.95 19.98
N PRO A 158 -13.14 -33.24 20.33
CA PRO A 158 -12.20 -34.22 19.75
C PRO A 158 -12.31 -34.33 18.21
N LYS A 159 -13.45 -33.98 17.62
CA LYS A 159 -13.63 -33.93 16.16
C LYS A 159 -12.71 -32.94 15.46
N ALA A 160 -12.04 -32.03 16.19
CA ALA A 160 -11.02 -31.16 15.64
C ALA A 160 -9.92 -31.94 14.90
N GLU A 161 -9.60 -33.18 15.35
CA GLU A 161 -8.64 -34.05 14.67
C GLU A 161 -9.04 -34.38 13.22
N LEU A 162 -10.35 -34.57 12.99
CA LEU A 162 -10.88 -34.92 11.66
C LEU A 162 -10.63 -33.78 10.67
N LEU A 163 -10.81 -32.52 11.11
CA LEU A 163 -10.55 -31.34 10.30
C LEU A 163 -9.06 -31.27 9.92
N VAL A 164 -8.17 -31.55 10.87
CA VAL A 164 -6.72 -31.57 10.60
C VAL A 164 -6.36 -32.68 9.61
N LYS A 165 -6.87 -33.90 9.81
CA LYS A 165 -6.65 -35.05 8.92
C LYS A 165 -7.17 -34.84 7.50
N CYS A 166 -8.24 -34.03 7.35
CA CYS A 166 -8.83 -33.70 6.06
C CYS A 166 -8.20 -32.47 5.37
N GLY A 167 -7.14 -31.89 5.94
CA GLY A 167 -6.49 -30.69 5.38
C GLY A 167 -7.19 -29.36 5.70
N LEU A 168 -8.22 -29.36 6.58
CA LEU A 168 -8.96 -28.17 7.03
C LEU A 168 -8.46 -27.65 8.37
N SER A 169 -7.14 -27.67 8.57
CA SER A 169 -6.50 -27.31 9.84
C SER A 169 -6.79 -25.88 10.29
N ASN A 170 -7.03 -24.95 9.34
CA ASN A 170 -7.45 -23.58 9.61
C ASN A 170 -8.79 -23.49 10.36
N LEU A 171 -9.70 -24.46 10.13
CA LEU A 171 -10.99 -24.54 10.81
C LEU A 171 -10.92 -25.23 12.17
N ALA A 172 -9.90 -26.04 12.43
CA ALA A 172 -9.72 -26.78 13.67
C ALA A 172 -9.50 -25.91 14.91
N THR A 173 -9.22 -24.61 14.73
CA THR A 173 -9.12 -23.60 15.80
C THR A 173 -10.34 -22.69 15.91
N SER A 174 -11.44 -23.02 15.22
CA SER A 174 -12.69 -22.29 15.30
C SER A 174 -13.69 -23.00 16.19
N LYS A 175 -13.92 -22.44 17.40
CA LYS A 175 -14.93 -22.96 18.33
C LYS A 175 -16.33 -23.02 17.71
N GLN A 176 -16.66 -22.08 16.81
CA GLN A 176 -17.96 -22.03 16.14
C GLN A 176 -18.15 -23.19 15.17
N ILE A 177 -17.14 -23.52 14.36
CA ILE A 177 -17.15 -24.68 13.44
C ILE A 177 -17.22 -25.98 14.24
N LEU A 178 -16.37 -26.13 15.26
CA LEU A 178 -16.31 -27.35 16.07
C LEU A 178 -17.64 -27.64 16.79
N ARG A 179 -18.24 -26.61 17.39
CA ARG A 179 -19.58 -26.73 18.00
C ARG A 179 -20.63 -27.16 16.97
N LEU A 180 -20.58 -26.61 15.77
CA LEU A 180 -21.54 -26.98 14.72
C LEU A 180 -21.31 -28.40 14.23
N CYS A 181 -20.05 -28.83 14.06
CA CYS A 181 -19.71 -30.21 13.73
C CYS A 181 -20.18 -31.21 14.78
N ASP A 182 -20.16 -30.86 16.06
CA ASP A 182 -20.67 -31.72 17.12
C ASP A 182 -22.19 -31.85 17.11
N LYS A 183 -22.89 -30.73 16.88
CA LYS A 183 -24.36 -30.67 16.90
C LYS A 183 -24.99 -31.20 15.61
N ASP A 184 -24.33 -31.00 14.47
CA ASP A 184 -24.85 -31.31 13.15
C ASP A 184 -23.87 -32.19 12.37
N LYS A 185 -24.16 -33.50 12.31
CA LYS A 185 -23.38 -34.47 11.55
C LYS A 185 -23.38 -34.19 10.05
N ASN A 186 -24.45 -33.58 9.52
CA ASN A 186 -24.54 -33.28 8.09
C ASN A 186 -23.64 -32.09 7.73
N PHE A 187 -23.50 -31.10 8.62
CA PHE A 187 -22.53 -30.02 8.44
C PHE A 187 -21.09 -30.56 8.36
N CYS A 188 -20.73 -31.45 9.28
CA CYS A 188 -19.41 -32.08 9.26
C CYS A 188 -19.14 -32.83 7.94
N LYS A 189 -20.12 -33.64 7.48
CA LYS A 189 -20.03 -34.34 6.19
C LYS A 189 -19.92 -33.36 5.01
N TRP A 190 -20.68 -32.27 5.06
CA TRP A 190 -20.66 -31.22 4.04
C TRP A 190 -19.28 -30.54 3.96
N LEU A 191 -18.64 -30.22 5.09
CA LEU A 191 -17.28 -29.67 5.12
C LEU A 191 -16.28 -30.61 4.41
N PHE A 192 -16.35 -31.93 4.71
CA PHE A 192 -15.45 -32.91 4.10
C PHE A 192 -15.69 -33.06 2.60
N LYS A 193 -16.96 -33.03 2.17
CA LYS A 193 -17.32 -33.08 0.74
C LYS A 193 -16.76 -31.88 -0.03
N ASN A 194 -16.72 -30.70 0.59
CA ASN A 194 -16.30 -29.45 -0.04
C ASN A 194 -14.87 -29.02 0.37
N LYS A 195 -14.06 -29.93 0.95
CA LYS A 195 -12.74 -29.59 1.51
C LYS A 195 -11.80 -28.91 0.52
N ASP A 196 -11.82 -29.35 -0.74
CA ASP A 196 -10.91 -28.82 -1.77
C ASP A 196 -11.29 -27.40 -2.20
N GLU A 197 -12.58 -27.08 -2.22
CA GLU A 197 -13.06 -25.72 -2.45
C GLU A 197 -12.74 -24.81 -1.25
N ILE A 198 -12.97 -25.30 -0.02
CA ILE A 198 -12.67 -24.58 1.22
C ILE A 198 -11.18 -24.30 1.39
N ALA A 199 -10.33 -25.26 1.00
CA ALA A 199 -8.87 -25.10 1.10
C ALA A 199 -8.32 -24.09 0.10
N LYS A 200 -8.93 -23.95 -1.08
CA LYS A 200 -8.53 -23.02 -2.14
C LYS A 200 -9.00 -21.59 -1.87
N ASP A 201 -10.15 -21.46 -1.22
CA ASP A 201 -10.75 -20.16 -0.93
C ASP A 201 -10.59 -19.85 0.54
N SER A 202 -9.92 -18.76 0.90
CA SER A 202 -9.76 -18.28 2.29
C SER A 202 -11.11 -17.80 2.84
N SER A 203 -12.03 -18.76 3.01
CA SER A 203 -13.41 -18.50 3.39
C SER A 203 -13.52 -18.00 4.81
N TYR A 204 -14.29 -16.96 5.02
CA TYR A 204 -14.68 -16.56 6.36
C TYR A 204 -15.59 -17.63 6.97
N ILE A 205 -15.39 -17.94 8.25
CA ILE A 205 -16.19 -18.94 8.97
C ILE A 205 -17.70 -18.67 8.89
N SER A 206 -18.08 -17.40 9.00
CA SER A 206 -19.47 -16.95 8.84
C SER A 206 -20.05 -17.27 7.47
N SER A 207 -19.26 -17.10 6.41
CA SER A 207 -19.66 -17.38 5.04
C SER A 207 -19.82 -18.86 4.78
N LEU A 208 -18.95 -19.72 5.35
CA LEU A 208 -19.11 -21.18 5.29
C LEU A 208 -20.40 -21.64 5.93
N ILE A 209 -20.70 -21.17 7.15
CA ILE A 209 -21.94 -21.51 7.84
C ILE A 209 -23.16 -21.03 7.07
N LYS A 210 -23.10 -19.85 6.48
CA LYS A 210 -24.16 -19.29 5.65
C LYS A 210 -24.36 -20.09 4.37
N ALA A 211 -23.26 -20.48 3.68
CA ALA A 211 -23.32 -21.30 2.49
C ALA A 211 -24.02 -22.64 2.76
N TYR A 212 -23.65 -23.32 3.86
CA TYR A 212 -24.31 -24.54 4.29
C TYR A 212 -25.81 -24.35 4.55
N ARG A 213 -26.18 -23.35 5.37
CA ARG A 213 -27.57 -23.09 5.78
C ARG A 213 -28.48 -22.68 4.60
N THR A 214 -27.94 -21.97 3.64
CA THR A 214 -28.69 -21.45 2.47
C THR A 214 -28.57 -22.37 1.26
N ASN A 215 -27.81 -23.45 1.35
CA ASN A 215 -27.50 -24.36 0.25
C ASN A 215 -26.97 -23.62 -1.01
N LYS A 216 -26.15 -22.58 -0.79
CA LYS A 216 -25.53 -21.79 -1.87
C LYS A 216 -24.06 -22.18 -2.07
N PRO A 217 -23.48 -21.99 -3.27
CA PRO A 217 -22.06 -22.22 -3.51
C PRO A 217 -21.17 -21.39 -2.56
N ILE A 218 -20.11 -22.00 -2.05
CA ILE A 218 -19.18 -21.38 -1.10
C ILE A 218 -18.55 -20.11 -1.71
N LYS A 219 -18.02 -20.23 -2.93
CA LYS A 219 -17.39 -19.14 -3.68
C LYS A 219 -18.32 -17.93 -3.83
N LEU A 220 -19.59 -18.17 -4.18
CA LEU A 220 -20.57 -17.10 -4.32
C LEU A 220 -20.86 -16.42 -2.97
N THR A 221 -21.10 -17.24 -1.92
CA THR A 221 -21.40 -16.73 -0.57
C THR A 221 -20.24 -15.90 -0.01
N ASN A 222 -19.00 -16.36 -0.19
CA ASN A 222 -17.81 -15.61 0.20
C ASN A 222 -17.71 -14.26 -0.51
N LYS A 223 -17.94 -14.24 -1.82
CA LYS A 223 -17.88 -12.99 -2.60
C LYS A 223 -18.98 -12.01 -2.21
N ILE A 224 -20.20 -12.49 -1.93
CA ILE A 224 -21.29 -11.64 -1.43
C ILE A 224 -20.93 -11.05 -0.06
N ASP A 225 -20.45 -11.87 0.87
CA ASP A 225 -20.09 -11.41 2.21
C ASP A 225 -18.88 -10.46 2.19
N TYR A 226 -17.89 -10.73 1.33
CA TYR A 226 -16.78 -9.82 1.10
C TYR A 226 -17.26 -8.46 0.56
N PHE A 227 -18.08 -8.46 -0.46
CA PHE A 227 -18.65 -7.25 -1.05
C PHE A 227 -19.44 -6.45 -0.02
N ASN A 228 -20.33 -7.09 0.74
CA ASN A 228 -21.15 -6.41 1.74
C ASN A 228 -20.31 -5.75 2.85
N ARG A 229 -19.19 -6.37 3.25
CA ARG A 229 -18.26 -5.79 4.25
C ARG A 229 -17.48 -4.59 3.70
N ASN A 230 -17.17 -4.60 2.42
CA ASN A 230 -16.36 -3.58 1.77
C ASN A 230 -17.21 -2.61 0.92
N TYR A 231 -18.52 -2.68 1.01
CA TYR A 231 -19.43 -1.86 0.20
C TYR A 231 -19.16 -0.36 0.32
N ASN A 232 -18.81 0.11 1.51
CA ASN A 232 -18.49 1.53 1.73
C ASN A 232 -17.33 2.04 0.85
N SER A 233 -16.41 1.17 0.45
CA SER A 233 -15.31 1.53 -0.47
C SER A 233 -15.76 1.73 -1.93
N TYR A 234 -16.95 1.28 -2.28
CA TYR A 234 -17.53 1.39 -3.63
C TYR A 234 -18.85 2.15 -3.65
N LYS A 235 -19.24 2.72 -2.48
CA LYS A 235 -20.57 3.32 -2.31
C LYS A 235 -20.78 4.53 -3.22
N SER A 236 -19.75 5.34 -3.43
CA SER A 236 -19.81 6.53 -4.30
C SER A 236 -20.09 6.16 -5.75
N GLU A 237 -19.44 5.11 -6.24
CA GLU A 237 -19.47 4.69 -7.64
C GLU A 237 -20.67 3.80 -7.96
N LEU A 238 -21.12 3.00 -6.98
CA LEU A 238 -22.19 2.01 -7.17
C LEU A 238 -23.58 2.47 -6.71
N LYS A 239 -23.70 3.61 -5.97
CA LYS A 239 -24.98 4.07 -5.41
C LYS A 239 -26.08 4.29 -6.45
N ASP A 240 -25.69 4.83 -7.61
CA ASP A 240 -26.61 5.15 -8.70
C ASP A 240 -26.84 3.96 -9.63
N PHE A 241 -25.96 2.95 -9.53
CA PHE A 241 -26.04 1.73 -10.31
C PHE A 241 -26.84 0.62 -9.61
N LEU A 242 -26.56 0.35 -8.32
CA LEU A 242 -27.20 -0.73 -7.57
C LEU A 242 -28.54 -0.29 -6.96
N GLN A 243 -29.59 -0.98 -7.37
CA GLN A 243 -30.92 -0.86 -6.71
C GLN A 243 -30.91 -1.56 -5.35
N PRO A 244 -31.81 -1.18 -4.43
CA PRO A 244 -32.00 -1.90 -3.17
C PRO A 244 -32.19 -3.41 -3.43
N ASN A 245 -31.47 -4.26 -2.69
CA ASN A 245 -31.48 -5.72 -2.81
C ASN A 245 -30.88 -6.33 -4.10
N GLU A 246 -30.23 -5.54 -4.97
CA GLU A 246 -29.62 -6.05 -6.20
C GLU A 246 -28.19 -6.62 -5.99
N SER A 247 -27.60 -6.46 -4.82
CA SER A 247 -26.22 -6.87 -4.53
C SER A 247 -25.94 -8.35 -4.84
N GLU A 248 -26.89 -9.25 -4.56
CA GLU A 248 -26.69 -10.67 -4.87
C GLU A 248 -26.68 -10.93 -6.38
N LYS A 249 -27.57 -10.30 -7.15
CA LYS A 249 -27.61 -10.39 -8.63
C LYS A 249 -26.31 -9.85 -9.21
N PHE A 250 -25.88 -8.71 -8.75
CA PHE A 250 -24.61 -8.09 -9.16
C PHE A 250 -23.41 -9.01 -8.91
N ILE A 251 -23.28 -9.56 -7.70
CA ILE A 251 -22.16 -10.45 -7.37
C ILE A 251 -22.24 -11.78 -8.14
N ARG A 252 -23.44 -12.31 -8.41
CA ARG A 252 -23.59 -13.46 -9.31
C ARG A 252 -23.07 -13.16 -10.71
N TYR A 253 -23.39 -11.98 -11.24
CA TYR A 253 -22.88 -11.55 -12.53
C TYR A 253 -21.34 -11.46 -12.52
N ILE A 254 -20.74 -10.77 -11.52
CA ILE A 254 -19.29 -10.66 -11.35
C ILE A 254 -18.60 -12.03 -11.33
N VAL A 255 -19.17 -12.99 -10.57
CA VAL A 255 -18.64 -14.35 -10.49
C VAL A 255 -18.76 -15.08 -11.83
N ASN A 256 -19.90 -14.99 -12.51
CA ASN A 256 -20.16 -15.67 -13.79
C ASN A 256 -19.29 -15.12 -14.92
N GLN A 257 -19.00 -13.82 -14.91
CA GLN A 257 -18.10 -13.18 -15.87
C GLN A 257 -16.61 -13.31 -15.51
N ASN A 258 -16.29 -14.02 -14.41
CA ASN A 258 -14.93 -14.21 -13.90
C ASN A 258 -14.15 -12.89 -13.75
N THR A 259 -14.83 -11.85 -13.27
CA THR A 259 -14.28 -10.51 -13.07
C THR A 259 -14.30 -10.10 -11.58
N ASN A 260 -14.00 -8.85 -11.28
CA ASN A 260 -14.03 -8.29 -9.94
C ASN A 260 -14.80 -6.94 -9.92
N VAL A 261 -15.11 -6.47 -8.69
CA VAL A 261 -15.90 -5.24 -8.50
C VAL A 261 -15.14 -4.00 -8.99
N ALA A 262 -13.83 -3.94 -8.80
CA ALA A 262 -13.03 -2.78 -9.24
C ALA A 262 -13.09 -2.63 -10.77
N SER A 263 -12.82 -3.70 -11.52
CA SER A 263 -12.94 -3.66 -12.99
C SER A 263 -14.35 -3.27 -13.45
N PHE A 264 -15.37 -3.68 -12.70
CA PHE A 264 -16.75 -3.29 -13.05
C PHE A 264 -17.00 -1.80 -12.76
N VAL A 265 -16.43 -1.24 -11.72
CA VAL A 265 -16.46 0.21 -11.43
C VAL A 265 -15.74 0.99 -12.53
N ASP A 266 -14.57 0.52 -12.99
CA ASP A 266 -13.87 1.14 -14.11
C ASP A 266 -14.73 1.16 -15.37
N TYR A 267 -15.45 0.05 -15.64
CA TYR A 267 -16.41 -0.02 -16.75
C TYR A 267 -17.55 0.98 -16.61
N ILE A 268 -18.16 1.11 -15.41
CA ILE A 268 -19.22 2.10 -15.15
C ILE A 268 -18.70 3.52 -15.42
N ASN A 269 -17.52 3.83 -14.90
CA ASN A 269 -16.91 5.15 -15.06
C ASN A 269 -16.65 5.46 -16.54
N ALA A 270 -16.14 4.50 -17.31
CA ALA A 270 -15.96 4.65 -18.75
C ALA A 270 -17.30 4.87 -19.49
N CYS A 271 -18.32 4.07 -19.17
CA CYS A 271 -19.64 4.22 -19.75
C CYS A 271 -20.26 5.60 -19.43
N ASN A 272 -20.17 6.06 -18.19
CA ASN A 272 -20.65 7.38 -17.77
C ASN A 272 -19.91 8.51 -18.49
N PHE A 273 -18.58 8.42 -18.60
CA PHE A 273 -17.77 9.39 -19.33
C PHE A 273 -18.18 9.47 -20.83
N LEU A 274 -18.50 8.33 -21.41
CA LEU A 274 -18.98 8.24 -22.80
C LEU A 274 -20.43 8.69 -22.96
N GLY A 275 -21.19 8.89 -21.88
CA GLY A 275 -22.59 9.27 -21.89
C GLY A 275 -23.55 8.11 -22.23
N LEU A 276 -23.14 6.86 -21.95
CA LEU A 276 -23.95 5.67 -22.21
C LEU A 276 -25.03 5.49 -21.15
N ASN A 277 -26.24 5.10 -21.57
CA ASN A 277 -27.32 4.83 -20.63
C ASN A 277 -27.14 3.50 -19.92
N MET A 278 -26.79 3.55 -18.62
CA MET A 278 -26.58 2.37 -17.78
C MET A 278 -27.89 1.65 -17.37
N ASN A 279 -29.05 2.16 -17.71
CA ASN A 279 -30.33 1.45 -17.51
C ASN A 279 -30.64 0.46 -18.63
N GLU A 280 -29.96 0.55 -19.75
CA GLU A 280 -30.09 -0.43 -20.83
C GLU A 280 -29.34 -1.72 -20.48
N ASN A 281 -30.00 -2.88 -20.60
CA ASN A 281 -29.42 -4.17 -20.25
C ASN A 281 -28.09 -4.47 -20.94
N LYS A 282 -27.92 -4.05 -22.19
CA LYS A 282 -26.65 -4.23 -22.94
C LYS A 282 -25.46 -3.52 -22.31
N ASN A 283 -25.70 -2.37 -21.64
CA ASN A 283 -24.69 -1.59 -20.94
C ASN A 283 -24.61 -1.99 -19.47
N ARG A 284 -25.76 -2.31 -18.83
CA ARG A 284 -25.82 -2.62 -17.40
C ARG A 284 -25.13 -3.93 -17.03
N TYR A 285 -25.36 -4.99 -17.80
CA TYR A 285 -24.81 -6.32 -17.59
C TYR A 285 -24.44 -6.95 -18.94
N PRO A 286 -23.36 -6.48 -19.59
CA PRO A 286 -22.97 -6.97 -20.91
C PRO A 286 -22.66 -8.47 -20.91
N HIS A 287 -23.08 -9.18 -21.97
CA HIS A 287 -22.94 -10.63 -22.05
C HIS A 287 -21.48 -11.11 -21.97
N ASN A 288 -20.56 -10.38 -22.59
CA ASN A 288 -19.10 -10.62 -22.49
C ASN A 288 -18.46 -9.40 -21.83
N PHE A 289 -18.36 -9.44 -20.51
CA PHE A 289 -17.85 -8.30 -19.73
C PHE A 289 -16.44 -7.88 -20.14
N GLN A 290 -15.50 -8.84 -20.24
CA GLN A 290 -14.10 -8.51 -20.56
C GLN A 290 -13.96 -7.78 -21.90
N TYR A 291 -14.70 -8.22 -22.92
CA TYR A 291 -14.69 -7.56 -24.22
C TYR A 291 -15.22 -6.13 -24.11
N TRP A 292 -16.41 -5.95 -23.53
CA TRP A 292 -17.02 -4.62 -23.45
C TRP A 292 -16.29 -3.67 -22.50
N HIS A 293 -15.71 -4.19 -21.43
CA HIS A 293 -14.83 -3.40 -20.56
C HIS A 293 -13.67 -2.80 -21.37
N ASN A 294 -12.94 -3.63 -22.12
CA ASN A 294 -11.81 -3.16 -22.91
C ASN A 294 -12.25 -2.15 -23.97
N VAL A 295 -13.33 -2.42 -24.70
CA VAL A 295 -13.89 -1.48 -25.70
C VAL A 295 -14.23 -0.14 -25.10
N ARG A 296 -14.91 -0.10 -23.93
CA ARG A 296 -15.31 1.17 -23.30
C ARG A 296 -14.13 1.95 -22.73
N ILE A 297 -13.14 1.25 -22.20
CA ILE A 297 -11.90 1.88 -21.74
C ILE A 297 -11.14 2.50 -22.91
N ASP A 298 -11.00 1.81 -24.03
CA ASP A 298 -10.32 2.32 -25.22
C ASP A 298 -11.07 3.54 -25.83
N GLU A 299 -12.41 3.46 -25.94
CA GLU A 299 -13.24 4.60 -26.38
C GLU A 299 -13.11 5.81 -25.45
N MET A 300 -13.08 5.58 -24.13
CA MET A 300 -12.86 6.65 -23.13
C MET A 300 -11.50 7.30 -23.31
N HIS A 301 -10.44 6.52 -23.45
CA HIS A 301 -9.08 7.04 -23.66
C HIS A 301 -8.98 7.86 -24.95
N THR A 302 -9.60 7.38 -26.04
CA THR A 302 -9.63 8.08 -27.32
C THR A 302 -10.31 9.44 -27.17
N LYS A 303 -11.50 9.48 -26.60
CA LYS A 303 -12.26 10.72 -26.37
C LYS A 303 -11.51 11.68 -25.43
N GLN A 304 -10.87 11.16 -24.37
CA GLN A 304 -10.07 11.97 -23.46
C GLN A 304 -8.87 12.60 -24.18
N ALA A 305 -8.18 11.83 -25.03
CA ALA A 305 -7.06 12.35 -25.81
C ALA A 305 -7.48 13.47 -26.80
N GLU A 306 -8.69 13.35 -27.39
CA GLU A 306 -9.25 14.41 -28.23
C GLU A 306 -9.52 15.68 -27.42
N ILE A 307 -10.16 15.57 -26.27
CA ILE A 307 -10.43 16.70 -25.36
C ILE A 307 -9.12 17.37 -24.92
N ASP A 308 -8.12 16.59 -24.57
CA ASP A 308 -6.82 17.12 -24.13
C ASP A 308 -6.07 17.81 -25.29
N LYS A 309 -6.22 17.30 -26.50
CA LYS A 309 -5.66 17.94 -27.70
C LYS A 309 -6.32 19.30 -27.97
N GLU A 310 -7.66 19.38 -27.87
CA GLU A 310 -8.39 20.65 -28.03
C GLU A 310 -7.98 21.65 -26.95
N LYS A 311 -7.94 21.26 -25.66
CA LYS A 311 -7.51 22.12 -24.57
C LYS A 311 -6.08 22.65 -24.75
N ARG A 312 -5.17 21.81 -25.24
CA ARG A 312 -3.81 22.24 -25.55
C ARG A 312 -3.81 23.31 -26.65
N LYS A 313 -4.56 23.08 -27.73
CA LYS A 313 -4.67 24.04 -28.80
C LYS A 313 -5.23 25.40 -28.31
N GLU A 314 -6.33 25.38 -27.55
CA GLU A 314 -6.88 26.59 -26.93
C GLU A 314 -5.87 27.33 -26.04
N LEU A 315 -5.10 26.59 -25.25
CA LEU A 315 -4.05 27.18 -24.41
C LEU A 315 -2.98 27.84 -25.27
N TYR A 316 -2.51 27.18 -26.34
CA TYR A 316 -1.49 27.73 -27.23
C TYR A 316 -1.98 28.96 -27.97
N ASP A 317 -3.23 28.92 -28.47
CA ASP A 317 -3.84 30.06 -29.14
C ASP A 317 -4.01 31.24 -28.19
N SER A 318 -4.51 31.02 -26.98
CA SER A 318 -4.67 32.05 -25.95
C SER A 318 -3.34 32.64 -25.53
N PHE A 319 -2.32 31.80 -25.32
CA PHE A 319 -0.95 32.23 -24.99
C PHE A 319 -0.37 33.12 -26.09
N SER A 320 -0.48 32.70 -27.35
CA SER A 320 0.01 33.45 -28.51
C SER A 320 -0.69 34.80 -28.64
N ASN A 321 -2.01 34.84 -28.45
CA ASN A 321 -2.78 36.07 -28.49
C ASN A 321 -2.30 37.09 -27.42
N VAL A 322 -2.07 36.60 -26.17
CA VAL A 322 -1.52 37.42 -25.08
C VAL A 322 -0.13 37.90 -25.40
N ALA A 323 0.73 37.00 -25.90
CA ALA A 323 2.09 37.36 -26.30
C ALA A 323 2.11 38.49 -27.34
N ASN A 324 1.26 38.39 -28.38
CA ASN A 324 1.13 39.39 -29.41
C ASN A 324 0.58 40.72 -28.87
N LYS A 325 -0.43 40.66 -27.98
CA LYS A 325 -1.01 41.85 -27.34
C LYS A 325 0.03 42.67 -26.57
N TYR A 326 0.94 42.00 -25.93
CA TYR A 326 1.97 42.65 -25.07
C TYR A 326 3.38 42.67 -25.70
N GLU A 327 3.52 42.35 -26.97
CA GLU A 327 4.80 42.37 -27.67
C GLU A 327 5.51 43.73 -27.58
N ALA A 328 4.78 44.81 -27.52
CA ALA A 328 5.34 46.18 -27.38
C ALA A 328 6.10 46.41 -26.08
N LEU A 329 6.00 45.50 -25.09
CA LEU A 329 6.77 45.54 -23.83
C LEU A 329 8.18 44.97 -24.02
N GLN A 330 8.46 44.27 -25.11
CA GLN A 330 9.80 43.83 -25.48
C GLN A 330 10.73 45.03 -25.66
N ARG A 331 12.02 44.80 -25.43
CA ARG A 331 13.03 45.87 -25.58
C ARG A 331 14.31 45.32 -26.23
N ASN A 332 14.62 45.82 -27.39
CA ASN A 332 15.86 45.57 -28.11
C ASN A 332 16.39 46.89 -28.65
N LEU A 333 17.03 47.72 -27.78
CA LEU A 333 17.60 48.98 -28.11
C LEU A 333 19.15 48.94 -27.99
N LYS A 334 19.76 50.10 -27.71
CA LYS A 334 21.25 50.19 -27.60
C LYS A 334 21.81 49.68 -26.27
N ASP A 335 21.07 48.88 -25.55
CA ASP A 335 21.49 48.30 -24.27
C ASP A 335 22.30 46.99 -24.50
N ASN A 336 22.99 46.53 -23.46
CA ASN A 336 23.74 45.27 -23.52
C ASN A 336 22.83 44.04 -23.42
N PHE A 337 21.60 44.25 -23.02
CA PHE A 337 20.61 43.19 -22.83
C PHE A 337 19.37 43.43 -23.70
N VAL A 338 18.74 42.35 -24.10
CA VAL A 338 17.46 42.28 -24.81
C VAL A 338 16.44 41.67 -23.90
N VAL A 339 15.20 42.20 -23.92
CA VAL A 339 14.06 41.57 -23.20
C VAL A 339 13.02 41.17 -24.24
N ILE A 340 12.72 39.88 -24.30
CA ILE A 340 11.75 39.29 -25.22
C ILE A 340 10.62 38.62 -24.43
N ILE A 341 9.39 38.71 -24.94
CA ILE A 341 8.23 38.06 -24.33
C ILE A 341 8.19 36.59 -24.77
N ALA A 342 7.83 35.71 -23.87
CA ALA A 342 7.58 34.31 -24.21
C ALA A 342 6.43 34.21 -25.22
N LYS A 343 6.57 33.44 -26.29
CA LYS A 343 5.61 33.36 -27.39
C LYS A 343 4.79 32.05 -27.37
N SER A 344 5.25 31.04 -26.62
CA SER A 344 4.55 29.78 -26.51
C SER A 344 4.81 29.06 -25.17
N PRO A 345 3.92 28.17 -24.75
CA PRO A 345 4.19 27.29 -23.60
C PRO A 345 5.46 26.44 -23.76
N SER A 346 5.80 26.05 -24.98
CA SER A 346 7.03 25.29 -25.28
C SER A 346 8.30 26.07 -24.95
N GLU A 347 8.30 27.39 -25.18
CA GLU A 347 9.44 28.23 -24.81
C GLU A 347 9.63 28.32 -23.30
N LEU A 348 8.55 28.30 -22.50
CA LEU A 348 8.63 28.24 -21.05
C LEU A 348 9.29 26.93 -20.59
N VAL A 349 8.90 25.80 -21.21
CA VAL A 349 9.48 24.49 -20.91
C VAL A 349 10.99 24.51 -21.23
N HIS A 350 11.36 24.96 -22.43
CA HIS A 350 12.76 25.03 -22.86
C HIS A 350 13.59 25.92 -21.93
N GLU A 351 13.07 27.08 -21.58
CA GLU A 351 13.75 28.02 -20.64
C GLU A 351 13.94 27.40 -19.25
N GLY A 352 12.89 26.74 -18.72
CA GLY A 352 12.93 26.10 -17.41
C GLY A 352 13.87 24.91 -17.37
N ASP A 353 13.92 24.09 -18.42
CA ASP A 353 14.84 22.95 -18.51
C ASP A 353 16.29 23.41 -18.65
N PHE A 354 16.57 24.50 -19.40
CA PHE A 354 17.91 25.02 -19.57
C PHE A 354 18.45 25.71 -18.31
N LEU A 355 17.64 26.57 -17.67
CA LEU A 355 18.01 27.32 -16.47
C LEU A 355 17.67 26.60 -15.16
N HIS A 356 17.27 25.33 -15.20
CA HIS A 356 17.00 24.48 -14.03
C HIS A 356 16.01 25.10 -13.05
N HIS A 357 14.96 25.77 -13.53
CA HIS A 357 13.90 26.37 -12.71
C HIS A 357 12.49 26.02 -13.19
N CYS A 358 11.47 26.33 -12.38
CA CYS A 358 10.14 25.75 -12.54
C CYS A 358 9.20 26.49 -13.51
N VAL A 359 9.67 27.47 -14.32
CA VAL A 359 8.79 28.28 -15.19
C VAL A 359 7.99 27.44 -16.20
N GLY A 360 8.53 26.30 -16.64
CA GLY A 360 7.82 25.39 -17.55
C GLY A 360 6.88 24.41 -16.87
N ARG A 361 6.76 24.37 -15.53
CA ARG A 361 6.09 23.29 -14.79
C ARG A 361 5.01 23.73 -13.79
N MET A 362 4.95 24.98 -13.35
CA MET A 362 4.06 25.46 -12.28
C MET A 362 2.91 26.33 -12.80
N ASN A 363 2.22 25.90 -13.86
CA ASN A 363 1.07 26.59 -14.46
C ASN A 363 1.34 28.06 -14.88
N TYR A 364 2.60 28.41 -15.16
CA TYR A 364 2.94 29.75 -15.68
C TYR A 364 2.33 29.99 -17.06
N ASP A 365 2.20 28.96 -17.88
CA ASP A 365 1.51 28.96 -19.17
C ASP A 365 0.04 29.37 -19.03
N GLN A 366 -0.67 28.84 -18.02
CA GLN A 366 -2.06 29.18 -17.74
C GLN A 366 -2.19 30.62 -17.15
N LYS A 367 -1.28 31.02 -16.26
CA LYS A 367 -1.26 32.38 -15.72
C LYS A 367 -1.03 33.40 -16.84
N PHE A 368 -0.11 33.07 -17.76
CA PHE A 368 0.17 33.91 -18.92
C PHE A 368 -1.04 34.02 -19.83
N ALA A 369 -1.66 32.88 -20.20
CA ALA A 369 -2.83 32.85 -21.07
C ALA A 369 -4.05 33.59 -20.48
N ARG A 370 -4.14 33.68 -19.13
CA ARG A 370 -5.19 34.44 -18.40
C ARG A 370 -4.83 35.88 -18.11
N GLU A 371 -3.70 36.36 -18.60
CA GLU A 371 -3.20 37.73 -18.33
C GLU A 371 -2.99 38.02 -16.82
N GLU A 372 -2.70 37.00 -16.01
CA GLU A 372 -2.39 37.19 -14.59
C GLU A 372 -0.96 37.73 -14.41
N SER A 373 -0.01 37.14 -15.12
CA SER A 373 1.37 37.60 -15.22
C SER A 373 1.96 37.27 -16.57
N LEU A 374 2.95 38.05 -17.00
CA LEU A 374 3.67 37.83 -18.24
C LEU A 374 5.09 37.34 -17.95
N ILE A 375 5.58 36.43 -18.77
CA ILE A 375 6.95 35.92 -18.70
C ILE A 375 7.76 36.55 -19.82
N PHE A 376 8.90 37.10 -19.44
CA PHE A 376 9.90 37.65 -20.34
C PHE A 376 11.24 36.95 -20.13
N PHE A 377 12.02 36.86 -21.20
CA PHE A 377 13.38 36.35 -21.19
C PHE A 377 14.35 37.52 -21.38
N VAL A 378 15.27 37.70 -20.45
CA VAL A 378 16.40 38.60 -20.63
C VAL A 378 17.53 37.82 -21.30
N ARG A 379 18.08 38.38 -22.33
CA ARG A 379 19.16 37.77 -23.13
C ARG A 379 20.35 38.73 -23.23
N ASN A 380 21.56 38.19 -23.36
CA ASN A 380 22.72 38.96 -23.79
C ASN A 380 22.52 39.37 -25.24
N LYS A 381 22.82 40.59 -25.58
CA LYS A 381 22.63 41.10 -26.93
C LYS A 381 23.50 40.39 -27.96
N GLU A 382 24.68 39.92 -27.55
CA GLU A 382 25.60 39.18 -28.37
C GLU A 382 25.19 37.74 -28.60
N ASP A 383 24.37 37.18 -27.70
CA ASP A 383 23.82 35.82 -27.77
C ASP A 383 22.34 35.79 -27.28
N ILE A 384 21.44 36.08 -28.22
CA ILE A 384 20.01 36.13 -27.97
C ILE A 384 19.38 34.73 -27.84
N GLN A 385 20.03 33.69 -28.35
CA GLN A 385 19.47 32.35 -28.38
C GLN A 385 19.65 31.61 -27.08
N THR A 386 20.72 31.85 -26.34
CA THR A 386 21.01 31.17 -25.10
C THR A 386 20.17 31.74 -23.94
N PRO A 387 19.38 30.91 -23.23
CA PRO A 387 18.71 31.33 -22.03
C PRO A 387 19.67 31.92 -20.99
N PHE A 388 19.28 33.05 -20.38
CA PHE A 388 20.17 33.75 -19.46
C PHE A 388 19.44 34.13 -18.16
N VAL A 389 18.29 34.85 -18.24
CA VAL A 389 17.50 35.22 -17.07
C VAL A 389 16.02 35.21 -17.45
N THR A 390 15.20 34.65 -16.56
CA THR A 390 13.73 34.65 -16.67
C THR A 390 13.11 35.65 -15.73
N LEU A 391 12.10 36.35 -16.21
CA LEU A 391 11.44 37.44 -15.50
C LEU A 391 9.93 37.25 -15.55
N GLU A 392 9.26 37.25 -14.38
CA GLU A 392 7.82 37.32 -14.24
C GLU A 392 7.36 38.76 -13.94
N TYR A 393 6.46 39.29 -14.75
CA TYR A 393 5.91 40.61 -14.64
C TYR A 393 4.40 40.59 -14.35
N SER A 394 3.96 41.24 -13.27
CA SER A 394 2.55 41.32 -12.91
C SER A 394 1.85 42.45 -13.67
N LEU A 395 0.85 42.12 -14.46
CA LEU A 395 -0.01 43.10 -15.13
C LEU A 395 -0.85 43.90 -14.14
N LYS A 396 -1.26 43.30 -13.02
CA LYS A 396 -2.06 43.96 -11.96
C LYS A 396 -1.27 44.97 -11.18
N ASN A 397 -0.05 44.63 -10.80
CA ASN A 397 0.76 45.42 -9.88
C ASN A 397 1.80 46.30 -10.58
N HIS A 398 1.98 46.10 -11.89
CA HIS A 398 2.99 46.77 -12.72
C HIS A 398 4.43 46.63 -12.16
N LYS A 399 4.71 45.42 -11.60
CA LYS A 399 5.96 45.13 -10.90
C LYS A 399 6.51 43.78 -11.36
N ILE A 400 7.80 43.62 -11.20
CA ILE A 400 8.46 42.33 -11.35
C ILE A 400 8.13 41.49 -10.10
N LEU A 401 7.62 40.29 -10.32
CA LEU A 401 7.34 39.30 -9.26
C LEU A 401 8.56 38.46 -8.98
N GLN A 402 9.23 38.02 -10.05
CA GLN A 402 10.40 37.15 -9.97
C GLN A 402 11.39 37.52 -11.09
N CYS A 403 12.68 37.35 -10.81
CA CYS A 403 13.75 37.50 -11.77
C CYS A 403 14.90 36.62 -11.36
N TYR A 404 15.06 35.50 -12.09
CA TYR A 404 16.00 34.42 -11.76
C TYR A 404 16.89 34.05 -12.93
N ALA A 405 18.16 33.75 -12.61
CA ALA A 405 19.13 33.09 -13.47
C ALA A 405 19.12 31.56 -13.23
N ASP A 406 20.13 30.89 -13.70
CA ASP A 406 20.29 29.43 -13.56
C ASP A 406 20.17 28.97 -12.09
N HIS A 407 19.47 27.83 -11.86
CA HIS A 407 19.17 27.24 -10.54
C HIS A 407 18.50 28.21 -9.55
N ASP A 408 17.54 29.00 -10.05
CA ASP A 408 16.82 30.02 -9.25
C ASP A 408 17.75 31.05 -8.54
N THR A 409 18.94 31.23 -9.04
CA THR A 409 19.90 32.16 -8.47
C THR A 409 19.53 33.60 -8.83
N LYS A 410 19.92 34.53 -7.94
CA LYS A 410 19.76 35.97 -8.20
C LYS A 410 20.68 36.39 -9.35
N PRO A 411 20.16 37.10 -10.38
CA PRO A 411 20.99 37.61 -11.47
C PRO A 411 22.04 38.64 -10.98
N GLU A 412 23.07 38.84 -11.78
CA GLU A 412 24.09 39.86 -11.52
C GLU A 412 23.50 41.27 -11.37
N ASN A 413 24.18 42.14 -10.64
CA ASN A 413 23.65 43.46 -10.32
C ASN A 413 23.47 44.33 -11.60
N ASN A 414 24.30 44.20 -12.62
CA ASN A 414 24.14 44.90 -13.90
C ASN A 414 22.84 44.51 -14.62
N VAL A 415 22.45 43.25 -14.56
CA VAL A 415 21.17 42.73 -15.12
C VAL A 415 20.00 43.27 -14.31
N LEU A 416 20.09 43.22 -12.98
CA LEU A 416 19.03 43.72 -12.09
C LEU A 416 18.83 45.23 -12.24
N ASP A 417 19.92 45.98 -12.37
CA ASP A 417 19.87 47.43 -12.63
C ASP A 417 19.22 47.72 -13.99
N PHE A 418 19.59 46.99 -15.02
CA PHE A 418 18.95 47.13 -16.31
C PHE A 418 17.47 46.79 -16.25
N VAL A 419 17.08 45.68 -15.67
CA VAL A 419 15.69 45.27 -15.55
C VAL A 419 14.86 46.26 -14.76
N ASN A 420 15.34 46.73 -13.60
CA ASN A 420 14.56 47.64 -12.73
C ASN A 420 14.60 49.09 -13.16
N LYS A 421 15.74 49.58 -13.63
CA LYS A 421 15.94 51.02 -13.93
C LYS A 421 15.67 51.39 -15.40
N VAL A 422 15.81 50.42 -16.31
CA VAL A 422 15.70 50.65 -17.76
C VAL A 422 14.44 49.99 -18.33
N TRP A 423 14.31 48.67 -18.16
CA TRP A 423 13.20 47.92 -18.80
C TRP A 423 11.86 48.15 -18.08
N LEU A 424 11.78 48.06 -16.78
CA LEU A 424 10.51 48.17 -16.03
C LEU A 424 9.81 49.50 -16.27
N PRO A 425 10.49 50.70 -16.19
CA PRO A 425 9.85 51.97 -16.53
C PRO A 425 9.39 52.03 -18.01
N TYR A 426 10.17 51.43 -18.91
CA TYR A 426 9.81 51.32 -20.33
C TYR A 426 8.56 50.47 -20.50
N ALA A 427 8.51 49.28 -19.93
CA ALA A 427 7.37 48.37 -19.98
C ALA A 427 6.10 48.99 -19.43
N ASN A 428 6.19 49.64 -18.25
CA ASN A 428 5.05 50.32 -17.62
C ASN A 428 4.51 51.48 -18.49
N ARG A 429 5.37 52.22 -19.15
CA ARG A 429 4.95 53.25 -20.09
C ARG A 429 4.26 52.69 -21.35
N LYS A 430 4.79 51.61 -21.87
CA LYS A 430 4.16 50.91 -23.01
C LYS A 430 2.81 50.28 -22.66
N LEU A 431 2.72 49.67 -21.49
CA LEU A 431 1.48 49.07 -20.99
C LEU A 431 0.36 50.10 -20.85
N ARG A 432 0.65 51.30 -20.37
CA ARG A 432 -0.34 52.38 -20.30
C ARG A 432 -0.89 52.72 -21.68
N LYS A 433 -0.04 52.74 -22.72
CA LYS A 433 -0.50 53.01 -24.12
C LYS A 433 -1.38 51.88 -24.65
N ILE A 434 -1.09 50.64 -24.33
CA ILE A 434 -1.94 49.52 -24.71
C ILE A 434 -3.33 49.62 -24.08
N HIS A 435 -3.41 50.01 -22.81
CA HIS A 435 -4.68 50.14 -22.10
C HIS A 435 -5.50 51.42 -22.50
N THR A 436 -4.85 52.48 -23.00
CA THR A 436 -5.52 53.68 -23.45
C THR A 436 -5.92 53.63 -24.93
N GLY A 437 -5.64 52.57 -25.65
CA GLY A 437 -5.94 52.42 -27.08
C GLY A 437 -5.12 53.33 -28.00
N ILE A 438 -4.09 54.04 -27.45
CA ILE A 438 -3.19 54.93 -28.22
C ILE A 438 -1.99 54.06 -28.66
N CYS A 439 -2.24 53.11 -29.52
CA CYS A 439 -1.18 52.48 -30.33
C CYS A 439 -1.15 53.17 -31.70
N ALA A 440 -0.16 54.01 -31.93
CA ALA A 440 0.24 54.43 -33.26
C ALA A 440 1.31 53.52 -33.78
#